data_df2d0a0140c95e7e79af44136df2ce31
#
_entry.id   df2d0a0140c95e7e79af44136df2ce31
#
_cell.length_a   1.000
_cell.length_b   1.000
_cell.length_c   1.000
_cell.angle_alpha   90.00
_cell.angle_beta   90.00
_cell.angle_gamma   90.00
#
_symmetry.space_group_name_H-M   'P 1'
#
loop_
_entity.id
_entity.type
_entity.pdbx_description
1 polymer ?
#
loop_
_entity_poly.entity_id
_entity_poly.type
_entity_poly.pdbx_seq_one_letter_code
_entity_poly.pdbx_strand_id
1 'polypeptide(L)'
;MSALVNGLYNNQSIQQWQNERTMLHSSGIWGRGPVLEYLANEVVNAGDVVIDLGAGAGYPTLQIAGMTGAAGNVIGIELSEAMLEAARSHCRAANLSFRRGDIAQPLPLEDECADVVTGFMVLHNLHQGEMRRTLSEVERVLKPSGRAVFLTMHPDAFESQWDLQFLSYDLSALQRYRDAVDKEDTEVPGRARNIAGGENAITAIYHSRRSVVEALSDAGLVLTDERDLWIDVETAVQMFGTDSIRRMPTTPTYWMLTLVKPGMVANGHADAALLDSFISEHQPVGWRDCV
;
A
#
# COMPACT_ATOMS: atom_id res chain seq x y z
N MET A 1 -13.18 7.95 1.63
CA MET A 1 -12.49 7.34 2.79
C MET A 1 -13.33 7.53 4.03
N SER A 2 -13.59 6.46 4.75
CA SER A 2 -14.57 6.44 5.83
C SER A 2 -14.22 7.42 6.97
N ALA A 3 -15.23 7.83 7.74
CA ALA A 3 -15.05 8.59 8.99
C ALA A 3 -14.07 7.89 9.95
N LEU A 4 -13.93 6.57 9.82
CA LEU A 4 -13.03 5.72 10.58
C LEU A 4 -11.55 6.10 10.31
N VAL A 5 -11.14 6.19 9.04
CA VAL A 5 -9.75 6.53 8.68
C VAL A 5 -9.41 7.95 9.12
N ASN A 6 -10.33 8.90 8.93
CA ASN A 6 -10.13 10.29 9.34
C ASN A 6 -9.99 10.43 10.86
N GLY A 7 -10.75 9.64 11.64
CA GLY A 7 -10.65 9.60 13.11
C GLY A 7 -9.34 8.98 13.59
N LEU A 8 -8.91 7.87 12.98
CA LEU A 8 -7.71 7.14 13.35
C LEU A 8 -6.43 7.98 13.13
N TYR A 9 -6.29 8.63 11.98
CA TYR A 9 -5.05 9.34 11.62
C TYR A 9 -5.00 10.80 12.11
N ASN A 10 -6.03 11.30 12.79
CA ASN A 10 -6.02 12.61 13.45
C ASN A 10 -5.71 12.52 14.95
N ASN A 11 -5.51 11.33 15.50
CA ASN A 11 -5.15 11.15 16.89
C ASN A 11 -3.66 11.48 17.10
N GLN A 12 -3.35 12.28 18.13
CA GLN A 12 -1.97 12.68 18.47
C GLN A 12 -1.05 11.48 18.71
N SER A 13 -1.56 10.38 19.27
CA SER A 13 -0.77 9.17 19.49
C SER A 13 -0.42 8.45 18.18
N ILE A 14 -1.28 8.52 17.17
CA ILE A 14 -0.98 7.98 15.83
C ILE A 14 0.04 8.86 15.12
N GLN A 15 -0.04 10.19 15.27
CA GLN A 15 0.98 11.09 14.75
C GLN A 15 2.35 10.81 15.35
N GLN A 16 2.42 10.66 16.67
CA GLN A 16 3.65 10.31 17.35
C GLN A 16 4.18 8.96 16.85
N TRP A 17 3.33 7.96 16.75
CA TRP A 17 3.69 6.65 16.22
C TRP A 17 4.15 6.73 14.74
N GLN A 18 3.50 7.52 13.91
CA GLN A 18 3.91 7.75 12.52
C GLN A 18 5.25 8.48 12.44
N ASN A 19 5.51 9.46 13.29
CA ASN A 19 6.77 10.19 13.32
C ASN A 19 7.94 9.32 13.81
N GLU A 20 7.73 8.55 14.86
CA GLU A 20 8.69 7.55 15.33
C GLU A 20 8.93 6.48 14.27
N ARG A 21 7.88 6.01 13.66
CA ARG A 21 7.92 5.08 12.54
C ARG A 21 8.64 5.66 11.32
N THR A 22 8.56 6.96 11.07
CA THR A 22 9.26 7.63 9.96
C THR A 22 10.78 7.50 10.10
N MET A 23 11.31 7.62 11.30
CA MET A 23 12.74 7.38 11.58
C MET A 23 13.14 5.90 11.39
N LEU A 24 12.21 4.97 11.52
CA LEU A 24 12.40 3.53 11.45
C LEU A 24 12.13 2.95 10.06
N HIS A 25 11.50 3.69 9.17
CA HIS A 25 11.09 3.25 7.84
C HIS A 25 12.19 3.15 6.81
N SER A 26 13.35 3.72 7.08
CA SER A 26 14.57 3.40 6.34
C SER A 26 14.96 1.92 6.46
N SER A 27 14.32 1.17 7.34
CA SER A 27 14.73 -0.16 7.78
C SER A 27 13.98 -1.34 7.17
N GLY A 28 13.03 -1.12 6.25
CA GLY A 28 12.42 -2.24 5.52
C GLY A 28 11.38 -3.10 6.25
N ILE A 29 11.12 -2.91 7.55
CA ILE A 29 10.15 -3.72 8.33
C ILE A 29 8.77 -3.79 7.64
N TRP A 30 8.39 -2.72 6.95
CA TRP A 30 7.08 -2.58 6.33
C TRP A 30 7.10 -2.88 4.81
N GLY A 31 8.10 -3.58 4.32
CA GLY A 31 8.25 -3.85 2.88
C GLY A 31 8.62 -2.62 2.04
N ARG A 32 8.76 -1.44 2.64
CA ARG A 32 9.00 -0.19 1.89
C ARG A 32 10.41 -0.06 1.34
N GLY A 33 11.41 -0.60 2.03
CA GLY A 33 12.80 -0.58 1.58
C GLY A 33 12.95 -1.22 0.19
N PRO A 34 12.55 -2.49 0.01
CA PRO A 34 12.57 -3.15 -1.28
C PRO A 34 11.76 -2.42 -2.36
N VAL A 35 10.61 -1.82 -2.01
CA VAL A 35 9.80 -1.06 -2.98
C VAL A 35 10.49 0.23 -3.38
N LEU A 36 11.07 0.97 -2.43
CA LEU A 36 11.83 2.19 -2.75
C LEU A 36 13.07 1.89 -3.60
N GLU A 37 13.75 0.78 -3.35
CA GLU A 37 14.85 0.31 -4.19
C GLU A 37 14.37 -0.04 -5.61
N TYR A 38 13.24 -0.75 -5.72
CA TYR A 38 12.61 -1.03 -7.00
C TYR A 38 12.22 0.25 -7.75
N LEU A 39 11.61 1.21 -7.06
CA LEU A 39 11.26 2.51 -7.67
C LEU A 39 12.50 3.23 -8.21
N ALA A 40 13.59 3.26 -7.44
CA ALA A 40 14.81 3.95 -7.82
C ALA A 40 15.53 3.30 -9.02
N ASN A 41 15.46 1.98 -9.13
CA ASN A 41 16.21 1.23 -10.15
C ASN A 41 15.41 0.97 -11.43
N GLU A 42 14.08 0.84 -11.32
CA GLU A 42 13.27 0.26 -12.38
C GLU A 42 12.12 1.18 -12.87
N VAL A 43 11.69 2.14 -12.05
CA VAL A 43 10.44 2.85 -12.31
C VAL A 43 10.60 4.35 -12.44
N VAL A 44 11.22 5.00 -11.44
CA VAL A 44 11.30 6.47 -11.35
C VAL A 44 12.55 6.97 -12.07
N ASN A 45 12.38 7.93 -12.96
CA ASN A 45 13.47 8.57 -13.68
C ASN A 45 13.66 10.03 -13.23
N ALA A 46 14.84 10.57 -13.48
CA ALA A 46 15.09 11.98 -13.28
C ALA A 46 14.16 12.82 -14.18
N GLY A 47 13.49 13.78 -13.57
CA GLY A 47 12.55 14.66 -14.27
C GLY A 47 11.08 14.18 -14.24
N ASP A 48 10.79 13.00 -13.71
CA ASP A 48 9.43 12.47 -13.62
C ASP A 48 8.53 13.34 -12.73
N VAL A 49 7.25 13.38 -13.09
CA VAL A 49 6.15 13.86 -12.24
C VAL A 49 5.57 12.66 -11.50
N VAL A 50 5.68 12.66 -10.18
CA VAL A 50 5.20 11.56 -9.34
C VAL A 50 4.08 12.03 -8.42
N ILE A 51 3.00 11.24 -8.34
CA ILE A 51 1.89 11.43 -7.40
C ILE A 51 1.95 10.30 -6.36
N ASP A 52 2.07 10.65 -5.09
CA ASP A 52 2.08 9.68 -3.99
C ASP A 52 0.76 9.76 -3.21
N LEU A 53 -0.04 8.71 -3.31
CA LEU A 53 -1.38 8.60 -2.74
C LEU A 53 -1.31 8.08 -1.30
N GLY A 54 -1.91 8.83 -0.37
CA GLY A 54 -1.82 8.53 1.06
C GLY A 54 -0.41 8.75 1.60
N ALA A 55 0.19 9.90 1.27
CA ALA A 55 1.58 10.22 1.58
C ALA A 55 1.92 10.15 3.08
N GLY A 56 0.94 10.21 3.97
CA GLY A 56 1.12 10.18 5.41
C GLY A 56 2.03 11.32 5.88
N ALA A 57 3.02 11.01 6.72
CA ALA A 57 4.03 11.98 7.17
C ALA A 57 5.13 12.28 6.13
N GLY A 58 4.99 11.82 4.88
CA GLY A 58 5.77 12.27 3.73
C GLY A 58 7.12 11.58 3.52
N TYR A 59 7.46 10.56 4.30
CA TYR A 59 8.79 9.98 4.25
C TYR A 59 9.12 9.25 2.92
N PRO A 60 8.28 8.33 2.41
CA PRO A 60 8.50 7.75 1.09
C PRO A 60 8.49 8.82 0.00
N THR A 61 7.57 9.78 0.09
CA THR A 61 7.42 10.89 -0.84
C THR A 61 8.70 11.72 -0.95
N LEU A 62 9.37 11.99 0.18
CA LEU A 62 10.67 12.70 0.19
C LEU A 62 11.77 11.90 -0.52
N GLN A 63 11.82 10.59 -0.31
CA GLN A 63 12.80 9.74 -0.99
C GLN A 63 12.56 9.72 -2.51
N ILE A 64 11.30 9.63 -2.93
CA ILE A 64 10.92 9.72 -4.34
C ILE A 64 11.32 11.07 -4.93
N ALA A 65 11.17 12.17 -4.18
CA ALA A 65 11.64 13.50 -4.63
C ALA A 65 13.16 13.54 -4.85
N GLY A 66 13.91 12.78 -4.05
CA GLY A 66 15.35 12.58 -4.28
C GLY A 66 15.65 11.82 -5.58
N MET A 67 14.83 10.82 -5.93
CA MET A 67 15.00 10.02 -7.16
C MET A 67 14.71 10.85 -8.41
N THR A 68 13.63 11.65 -8.41
CA THR A 68 13.26 12.50 -9.56
C THR A 68 14.21 13.67 -9.78
N GLY A 69 14.96 14.05 -8.75
CA GLY A 69 15.92 15.18 -8.81
C GLY A 69 15.22 16.52 -9.05
N ALA A 70 16.03 17.58 -9.23
CA ALA A 70 15.54 18.96 -9.29
C ALA A 70 14.64 19.27 -10.52
N ALA A 71 14.72 18.47 -11.56
CA ALA A 71 13.89 18.63 -12.76
C ALA A 71 12.52 17.95 -12.65
N GLY A 72 12.33 17.06 -11.66
CA GLY A 72 11.09 16.37 -11.41
C GLY A 72 10.13 17.18 -10.54
N ASN A 73 8.95 16.61 -10.31
CA ASN A 73 7.93 17.18 -9.42
C ASN A 73 7.21 16.06 -8.68
N VAL A 74 7.18 16.13 -7.35
CA VAL A 74 6.51 15.12 -6.53
C VAL A 74 5.39 15.76 -5.70
N ILE A 75 4.20 15.17 -5.78
CA ILE A 75 3.02 15.65 -5.07
C ILE A 75 2.51 14.54 -4.19
N GLY A 76 2.62 14.70 -2.88
CA GLY A 76 1.98 13.82 -1.90
C GLY A 76 0.54 14.26 -1.63
N ILE A 77 -0.41 13.33 -1.74
CA ILE A 77 -1.82 13.54 -1.41
C ILE A 77 -2.14 12.81 -0.12
N GLU A 78 -2.69 13.51 0.86
CA GLU A 78 -3.01 12.97 2.18
C GLU A 78 -4.31 13.60 2.70
N LEU A 79 -5.14 12.79 3.35
CA LEU A 79 -6.42 13.25 3.89
C LEU A 79 -6.26 13.93 5.26
N SER A 80 -5.39 13.39 6.10
CA SER A 80 -5.19 13.86 7.48
C SER A 80 -4.39 15.15 7.50
N GLU A 81 -4.99 16.24 7.98
CA GLU A 81 -4.28 17.53 8.14
C GLU A 81 -3.08 17.39 9.08
N ALA A 82 -3.21 16.58 10.11
CA ALA A 82 -2.15 16.34 11.05
C ALA A 82 -0.93 15.63 10.43
N MET A 83 -1.17 14.67 9.52
CA MET A 83 -0.10 14.04 8.73
C MET A 83 0.53 15.03 7.76
N LEU A 84 -0.28 15.88 7.13
CA LEU A 84 0.22 16.93 6.24
C LEU A 84 1.11 17.95 6.97
N GLU A 85 0.73 18.36 8.18
CA GLU A 85 1.55 19.23 9.02
C GLU A 85 2.90 18.57 9.34
N ALA A 86 2.89 17.29 9.71
CA ALA A 86 4.12 16.53 9.93
C ALA A 86 4.95 16.44 8.64
N ALA A 87 4.34 16.09 7.52
CA ALA A 87 5.02 16.01 6.22
C ALA A 87 5.67 17.34 5.83
N ARG A 88 4.91 18.42 5.87
CA ARG A 88 5.41 19.78 5.54
C ARG A 88 6.51 20.28 6.47
N SER A 89 6.52 19.84 7.73
CA SER A 89 7.54 20.23 8.70
C SER A 89 8.86 19.50 8.51
N HIS A 90 8.81 18.19 8.21
CA HIS A 90 9.97 17.32 8.18
C HIS A 90 10.50 17.01 6.78
N CYS A 91 9.62 17.01 5.76
CA CYS A 91 9.96 16.62 4.40
C CYS A 91 10.02 17.84 3.49
N ARG A 92 11.23 18.33 3.21
CA ARG A 92 11.44 19.53 2.40
C ARG A 92 12.38 19.24 1.25
N ALA A 93 11.90 19.47 0.03
CA ALA A 93 12.68 19.52 -1.19
C ALA A 93 12.04 20.53 -2.14
N ALA A 94 12.82 21.14 -3.04
CA ALA A 94 12.32 22.17 -3.95
C ALA A 94 11.28 21.63 -4.94
N ASN A 95 11.37 20.34 -5.26
CA ASN A 95 10.49 19.61 -6.17
C ASN A 95 9.41 18.80 -5.45
N LEU A 96 9.15 19.06 -4.16
CA LEU A 96 8.20 18.32 -3.33
C LEU A 96 7.09 19.23 -2.80
N SER A 97 5.85 18.79 -2.93
CA SER A 97 4.69 19.46 -2.35
C SER A 97 3.71 18.45 -1.74
N PHE A 98 2.92 18.91 -0.75
CA PHE A 98 1.88 18.10 -0.11
C PHE A 98 0.53 18.81 -0.21
N ARG A 99 -0.48 18.08 -0.67
CA ARG A 99 -1.85 18.58 -0.85
C ARG A 99 -2.83 17.73 -0.04
N ARG A 100 -3.82 18.42 0.54
CA ARG A 100 -4.93 17.71 1.17
C ARG A 100 -5.86 17.16 0.11
N GLY A 101 -6.19 15.87 0.20
CA GLY A 101 -7.12 15.21 -0.70
C GLY A 101 -7.58 13.86 -0.17
N ASP A 102 -8.81 13.51 -0.49
CA ASP A 102 -9.34 12.15 -0.29
C ASP A 102 -9.12 11.38 -1.59
N ILE A 103 -8.28 10.34 -1.54
CA ILE A 103 -7.93 9.53 -2.71
C ILE A 103 -9.11 8.73 -3.27
N ALA A 104 -10.19 8.56 -2.48
CA ALA A 104 -11.42 7.92 -2.92
C ALA A 104 -12.42 8.90 -3.59
N GLN A 105 -12.01 10.16 -3.77
CA GLN A 105 -12.75 11.22 -4.47
C GLN A 105 -11.94 11.69 -5.68
N PRO A 106 -12.55 12.43 -6.62
CA PRO A 106 -11.83 13.01 -7.75
C PRO A 106 -10.63 13.82 -7.26
N LEU A 107 -9.45 13.49 -7.77
CA LEU A 107 -8.22 14.19 -7.40
C LEU A 107 -8.15 15.55 -8.09
N PRO A 108 -7.65 16.60 -7.40
CA PRO A 108 -7.48 17.94 -8.00
C PRO A 108 -6.23 17.97 -8.90
N LEU A 109 -6.18 17.08 -9.87
CA LEU A 109 -5.09 16.87 -10.81
C LEU A 109 -5.68 16.75 -12.22
N GLU A 110 -4.91 17.18 -13.20
CA GLU A 110 -5.27 17.03 -14.63
C GLU A 110 -5.13 15.57 -15.09
N ASP A 111 -5.82 15.22 -16.16
CA ASP A 111 -5.67 13.95 -16.82
C ASP A 111 -4.25 13.82 -17.37
N GLU A 112 -3.71 12.60 -17.38
CA GLU A 112 -2.41 12.27 -17.97
C GLU A 112 -1.26 13.17 -17.53
N CYS A 113 -1.26 13.61 -16.25
CA CYS A 113 -0.24 14.50 -15.70
C CYS A 113 0.92 13.78 -15.02
N ALA A 114 0.78 12.50 -14.65
CA ALA A 114 1.75 11.76 -13.87
C ALA A 114 2.54 10.73 -14.71
N ASP A 115 3.85 10.72 -14.57
CA ASP A 115 4.71 9.66 -15.08
C ASP A 115 4.63 8.43 -14.18
N VAL A 116 4.57 8.66 -12.87
CA VAL A 116 4.44 7.59 -11.87
C VAL A 116 3.40 7.96 -10.82
N VAL A 117 2.59 6.97 -10.42
CA VAL A 117 1.73 7.04 -9.23
C VAL A 117 2.20 6.00 -8.23
N THR A 118 2.34 6.39 -6.97
CA THR A 118 2.67 5.47 -5.87
C THR A 118 1.58 5.46 -4.81
N GLY A 119 1.47 4.35 -4.08
CA GLY A 119 0.60 4.26 -2.93
C GLY A 119 1.12 3.21 -1.94
N PHE A 120 1.59 3.68 -0.77
CA PHE A 120 2.16 2.81 0.24
C PHE A 120 1.19 2.57 1.38
N MET A 121 0.73 1.33 1.51
CA MET A 121 -0.17 0.91 2.59
C MET A 121 -1.50 1.69 2.59
N VAL A 122 -2.10 1.88 1.42
CA VAL A 122 -3.36 2.63 1.27
C VAL A 122 -4.55 1.75 0.87
N LEU A 123 -4.37 0.75 -0.02
CA LEU A 123 -5.50 -0.01 -0.57
C LEU A 123 -6.28 -0.77 0.50
N HIS A 124 -5.62 -1.36 1.48
CA HIS A 124 -6.27 -2.05 2.61
C HIS A 124 -6.96 -1.12 3.62
N ASN A 125 -6.93 0.19 3.41
CA ASN A 125 -7.70 1.17 4.17
C ASN A 125 -8.97 1.65 3.44
N LEU A 126 -9.22 1.14 2.25
CA LEU A 126 -10.33 1.53 1.39
C LEU A 126 -11.34 0.39 1.30
N HIS A 127 -12.61 0.71 1.43
CA HIS A 127 -13.66 -0.23 1.03
C HIS A 127 -13.63 -0.47 -0.47
N GLN A 128 -14.18 -1.60 -0.93
CA GLN A 128 -14.09 -2.02 -2.33
C GLN A 128 -14.54 -0.94 -3.32
N GLY A 129 -15.65 -0.25 -3.02
CA GLY A 129 -16.15 0.85 -3.85
C GLY A 129 -15.22 2.07 -3.86
N GLU A 130 -14.53 2.34 -2.75
CA GLU A 130 -13.53 3.41 -2.63
C GLU A 130 -12.26 3.04 -3.40
N MET A 131 -11.79 1.80 -3.27
CA MET A 131 -10.64 1.27 -4.01
C MET A 131 -10.85 1.38 -5.52
N ARG A 132 -12.01 0.99 -6.03
CA ARG A 132 -12.35 1.12 -7.47
C ARG A 132 -12.30 2.57 -7.94
N ARG A 133 -12.84 3.52 -7.17
CA ARG A 133 -12.76 4.96 -7.50
C ARG A 133 -11.31 5.46 -7.49
N THR A 134 -10.53 5.08 -6.47
CA THR A 134 -9.11 5.43 -6.39
C THR A 134 -8.35 4.93 -7.61
N LEU A 135 -8.55 3.67 -7.99
CA LEU A 135 -7.87 3.07 -9.14
C LEU A 135 -8.31 3.72 -10.47
N SER A 136 -9.58 4.11 -10.60
CA SER A 136 -10.06 4.88 -11.78
C SER A 136 -9.40 6.26 -11.85
N GLU A 137 -9.18 6.93 -10.72
CA GLU A 137 -8.45 8.19 -10.69
C GLU A 137 -6.95 7.99 -11.00
N VAL A 138 -6.35 6.89 -10.54
CA VAL A 138 -4.98 6.51 -10.94
C VAL A 138 -4.87 6.36 -12.44
N GLU A 139 -5.80 5.63 -13.06
CA GLU A 139 -5.84 5.50 -14.53
C GLU A 139 -5.94 6.85 -15.19
N ARG A 140 -6.85 7.71 -14.74
CA ARG A 140 -7.08 9.03 -15.33
C ARG A 140 -5.83 9.91 -15.29
N VAL A 141 -5.15 9.99 -14.13
CA VAL A 141 -4.00 10.88 -13.96
C VAL A 141 -2.69 10.35 -14.54
N LEU A 142 -2.57 9.03 -14.75
CA LEU A 142 -1.41 8.45 -15.40
C LEU A 142 -1.31 8.87 -16.86
N LYS A 143 -0.12 9.24 -17.31
CA LYS A 143 0.20 9.36 -18.73
C LYS A 143 0.05 8.01 -19.43
N PRO A 144 -0.14 7.98 -20.76
CA PRO A 144 -0.21 6.71 -21.51
C PRO A 144 1.00 5.78 -21.30
N SER A 145 2.19 6.34 -21.05
CA SER A 145 3.42 5.61 -20.72
C SER A 145 3.69 5.52 -19.22
N GLY A 146 2.78 6.00 -18.38
CA GLY A 146 2.95 6.06 -16.93
C GLY A 146 2.81 4.69 -16.27
N ARG A 147 3.35 4.58 -15.07
CA ARG A 147 3.28 3.38 -14.23
C ARG A 147 2.73 3.70 -12.87
N ALA A 148 1.98 2.77 -12.27
CA ALA A 148 1.62 2.86 -10.87
C ALA A 148 2.25 1.73 -10.07
N VAL A 149 2.71 2.03 -8.85
CA VAL A 149 3.27 1.03 -7.93
C VAL A 149 2.57 1.16 -6.58
N PHE A 150 1.94 0.07 -6.16
CA PHE A 150 1.28 -0.03 -4.87
C PHE A 150 1.95 -1.05 -3.97
N LEU A 151 2.07 -0.70 -2.70
CA LEU A 151 2.37 -1.62 -1.62
C LEU A 151 1.14 -1.71 -0.71
N THR A 152 0.63 -2.91 -0.51
CA THR A 152 -0.52 -3.16 0.37
C THR A 152 -0.30 -4.39 1.25
N MET A 153 -1.22 -4.65 2.17
CA MET A 153 -1.22 -5.91 2.90
C MET A 153 -1.48 -7.07 1.94
N HIS A 154 -0.71 -8.15 2.10
CA HIS A 154 -0.95 -9.36 1.32
C HIS A 154 -2.26 -10.02 1.80
N PRO A 155 -3.15 -10.48 0.91
CA PRO A 155 -4.37 -11.18 1.33
C PRO A 155 -4.10 -12.36 2.26
N ASP A 156 -3.08 -13.15 1.97
CA ASP A 156 -2.69 -14.32 2.76
C ASP A 156 -2.18 -13.96 4.17
N ALA A 157 -1.76 -12.71 4.40
CA ALA A 157 -1.42 -12.23 5.73
C ALA A 157 -2.61 -12.29 6.69
N PHE A 158 -3.84 -12.22 6.17
CA PHE A 158 -5.07 -12.38 6.94
C PHE A 158 -5.52 -13.84 7.08
N GLU A 159 -4.92 -14.77 6.36
CA GLU A 159 -5.20 -16.21 6.48
C GLU A 159 -4.26 -16.89 7.49
N SER A 160 -3.07 -16.33 7.72
CA SER A 160 -2.11 -16.85 8.69
C SER A 160 -2.22 -16.11 10.02
N GLN A 161 -2.25 -16.88 11.11
CA GLN A 161 -2.16 -16.29 12.44
C GLN A 161 -0.72 -15.85 12.73
N TRP A 162 -0.47 -14.56 12.72
CA TRP A 162 0.77 -13.96 13.17
C TRP A 162 0.52 -12.97 14.29
N ASP A 163 1.46 -12.84 15.20
CA ASP A 163 1.39 -11.92 16.35
C ASP A 163 2.75 -11.28 16.56
N LEU A 164 2.84 -10.03 16.14
CA LEU A 164 3.97 -9.18 16.40
C LEU A 164 3.54 -8.18 17.49
N GLN A 165 4.33 -8.00 18.52
CA GLN A 165 3.94 -7.09 19.62
C GLN A 165 3.66 -5.67 19.15
N PHE A 166 4.28 -5.26 18.04
CA PHE A 166 4.13 -3.91 17.49
C PHE A 166 3.01 -3.80 16.44
N LEU A 167 2.50 -4.92 15.92
CA LEU A 167 1.40 -4.95 14.95
C LEU A 167 0.68 -6.29 15.06
N SER A 168 -0.64 -6.26 15.21
CA SER A 168 -1.47 -7.45 15.19
C SER A 168 -2.86 -7.12 14.68
N TYR A 169 -3.53 -8.12 14.09
CA TYR A 169 -4.92 -8.03 13.65
C TYR A 169 -5.77 -9.11 14.31
N ASP A 170 -7.00 -8.76 14.66
CA ASP A 170 -7.98 -9.73 15.15
C ASP A 170 -8.67 -10.43 13.98
N LEU A 171 -8.11 -11.56 13.59
CA LEU A 171 -8.61 -12.35 12.47
C LEU A 171 -9.95 -13.07 12.77
N SER A 172 -10.47 -13.01 13.99
CA SER A 172 -11.76 -13.59 14.32
C SER A 172 -12.91 -12.98 13.51
N ALA A 173 -12.75 -11.73 13.08
CA ALA A 173 -13.67 -11.06 12.17
C ALA A 173 -13.85 -11.82 10.85
N LEU A 174 -12.79 -12.44 10.34
CA LEU A 174 -12.78 -13.20 9.09
C LEU A 174 -13.16 -14.67 9.28
N GLN A 175 -12.93 -15.24 10.46
CA GLN A 175 -13.23 -16.65 10.75
C GLN A 175 -14.72 -16.98 10.70
N ARG A 176 -15.60 -15.97 10.72
CA ARG A 176 -17.06 -16.12 10.59
C ARG A 176 -17.49 -16.52 9.17
N TYR A 177 -16.64 -16.29 8.20
CA TYR A 177 -16.92 -16.55 6.80
C TYR A 177 -16.14 -17.77 6.32
N ARG A 178 -16.78 -18.65 5.55
CA ARG A 178 -16.14 -19.86 5.01
C ARG A 178 -15.45 -19.60 3.69
N ASP A 179 -16.03 -18.72 2.87
CA ASP A 179 -15.56 -18.43 1.53
C ASP A 179 -14.90 -17.04 1.45
N ALA A 180 -13.90 -16.92 0.59
CA ALA A 180 -13.17 -15.67 0.41
C ALA A 180 -14.09 -14.53 -0.09
N VAL A 181 -15.11 -14.87 -0.87
CA VAL A 181 -16.10 -13.91 -1.40
C VAL A 181 -16.90 -13.26 -0.26
N ASP A 182 -17.27 -14.02 0.75
CA ASP A 182 -18.05 -13.53 1.89
C ASP A 182 -17.19 -12.68 2.86
N LYS A 183 -15.87 -12.81 2.77
CA LYS A 183 -14.91 -12.01 3.57
C LYS A 183 -14.65 -10.62 2.99
N GLU A 184 -14.95 -10.41 1.70
CA GLU A 184 -14.65 -9.15 1.03
C GLU A 184 -15.21 -7.94 1.78
N ASP A 185 -14.44 -6.87 1.80
CA ASP A 185 -14.82 -5.61 2.43
C ASP A 185 -15.02 -5.69 3.97
N THR A 186 -14.57 -6.80 4.59
CA THR A 186 -14.68 -6.96 6.04
C THR A 186 -13.63 -6.12 6.75
N GLU A 187 -14.06 -5.32 7.72
CA GLU A 187 -13.19 -4.61 8.63
C GLU A 187 -12.48 -5.59 9.59
N VAL A 188 -11.17 -5.57 9.59
CA VAL A 188 -10.32 -6.38 10.47
C VAL A 188 -9.68 -5.48 11.51
N PRO A 189 -10.18 -5.48 12.75
CA PRO A 189 -9.60 -4.69 13.82
C PRO A 189 -8.17 -5.13 14.12
N GLY A 190 -7.33 -4.19 14.51
CA GLY A 190 -5.96 -4.48 14.86
C GLY A 190 -5.41 -3.47 15.87
N ARG A 191 -4.17 -3.69 16.24
CA ARG A 191 -3.42 -2.84 17.16
C ARG A 191 -2.04 -2.59 16.63
N ALA A 192 -1.59 -1.35 16.74
CA ALA A 192 -0.22 -0.97 16.45
C ALA A 192 0.40 -0.31 17.69
N ARG A 193 1.58 -0.77 18.09
CA ARG A 193 2.31 -0.25 19.25
C ARG A 193 3.45 0.63 18.76
N ASN A 194 3.63 1.76 19.40
CA ASN A 194 4.79 2.62 19.18
C ASN A 194 5.97 2.20 20.06
N ILE A 195 7.16 2.72 19.78
CA ILE A 195 8.39 2.41 20.51
C ILE A 195 8.31 2.86 21.98
N ALA A 196 7.60 3.94 22.25
CA ALA A 196 7.35 4.43 23.60
C ALA A 196 6.38 3.56 24.41
N GLY A 197 5.83 2.47 23.81
CA GLY A 197 4.93 1.53 24.45
C GLY A 197 3.45 1.90 24.38
N GLY A 198 3.09 3.02 23.73
CA GLY A 198 1.70 3.38 23.47
C GLY A 198 1.05 2.43 22.45
N GLU A 199 -0.23 2.14 22.62
CA GLU A 199 -1.00 1.27 21.73
C GLU A 199 -2.11 2.05 21.04
N ASN A 200 -2.24 1.87 19.73
CA ASN A 200 -3.26 2.50 18.91
C ASN A 200 -4.13 1.42 18.26
N ALA A 201 -5.43 1.61 18.29
CA ALA A 201 -6.35 0.81 17.50
C ALA A 201 -6.16 1.17 16.01
N ILE A 202 -6.13 0.16 15.18
CA ILE A 202 -6.10 0.28 13.72
C ILE A 202 -7.16 -0.63 13.13
N THR A 203 -7.48 -0.44 11.87
CA THR A 203 -8.38 -1.32 11.12
C THR A 203 -7.84 -1.46 9.70
N ALA A 204 -7.84 -2.67 9.18
CA ALA A 204 -7.63 -2.94 7.77
C ALA A 204 -8.93 -3.47 7.15
N ILE A 205 -9.13 -3.24 5.88
CA ILE A 205 -10.20 -3.83 5.09
C ILE A 205 -9.62 -5.05 4.37
N TYR A 206 -10.28 -6.20 4.53
CA TYR A 206 -9.89 -7.41 3.82
C TYR A 206 -10.31 -7.33 2.35
N HIS A 207 -9.36 -7.60 1.48
CA HIS A 207 -9.59 -7.80 0.05
C HIS A 207 -8.89 -9.09 -0.38
N SER A 208 -9.61 -9.96 -1.07
CA SER A 208 -9.00 -11.10 -1.72
C SER A 208 -8.13 -10.64 -2.91
N ARG A 209 -7.17 -11.46 -3.30
CA ARG A 209 -6.33 -11.22 -4.49
C ARG A 209 -7.20 -11.02 -5.73
N ARG A 210 -8.23 -11.85 -5.88
CA ARG A 210 -9.21 -11.77 -6.97
C ARG A 210 -9.91 -10.41 -7.00
N SER A 211 -10.41 -9.95 -5.88
CA SER A 211 -11.14 -8.67 -5.77
C SER A 211 -10.27 -7.48 -6.16
N VAL A 212 -8.99 -7.48 -5.74
CA VAL A 212 -8.04 -6.43 -6.12
C VAL A 212 -7.78 -6.45 -7.63
N VAL A 213 -7.52 -7.63 -8.21
CA VAL A 213 -7.26 -7.78 -9.65
C VAL A 213 -8.48 -7.38 -10.48
N GLU A 214 -9.69 -7.76 -10.06
CA GLU A 214 -10.94 -7.32 -10.70
C GLU A 214 -11.09 -5.78 -10.65
N ALA A 215 -10.78 -5.16 -9.50
CA ALA A 215 -10.85 -3.70 -9.36
C ALA A 215 -9.83 -2.98 -10.26
N LEU A 216 -8.63 -3.55 -10.44
CA LEU A 216 -7.62 -3.04 -11.37
C LEU A 216 -8.13 -3.11 -12.83
N SER A 217 -8.67 -4.26 -13.21
CA SER A 217 -9.22 -4.48 -14.55
C SER A 217 -10.40 -3.56 -14.85
N ASP A 218 -11.30 -3.39 -13.90
CA ASP A 218 -12.46 -2.49 -14.03
C ASP A 218 -12.04 -1.02 -14.18
N ALA A 219 -10.92 -0.64 -13.58
CA ALA A 219 -10.34 0.69 -13.74
C ALA A 219 -9.55 0.87 -15.06
N GLY A 220 -9.41 -0.18 -15.87
CA GLY A 220 -8.62 -0.14 -17.09
C GLY A 220 -7.11 -0.18 -16.86
N LEU A 221 -6.66 -0.68 -15.72
CA LEU A 221 -5.25 -0.87 -15.39
C LEU A 221 -4.82 -2.33 -15.60
N VAL A 222 -3.61 -2.52 -16.08
CA VAL A 222 -3.02 -3.84 -16.32
C VAL A 222 -1.92 -4.09 -15.28
N LEU A 223 -2.03 -5.20 -14.57
CA LEU A 223 -0.99 -5.68 -13.66
C LEU A 223 0.15 -6.29 -14.49
N THR A 224 1.35 -5.71 -14.42
CA THR A 224 2.52 -6.16 -15.19
C THR A 224 3.59 -6.83 -14.34
N ASP A 225 3.63 -6.56 -13.06
CA ASP A 225 4.52 -7.21 -12.11
C ASP A 225 3.87 -7.25 -10.73
N GLU A 226 4.10 -8.33 -9.99
CA GLU A 226 3.71 -8.46 -8.62
C GLU A 226 4.80 -9.16 -7.82
N ARG A 227 4.97 -8.75 -6.57
CA ARG A 227 5.96 -9.35 -5.68
C ARG A 227 5.40 -9.53 -4.28
N ASP A 228 5.60 -10.74 -3.80
CA ASP A 228 5.33 -11.08 -2.40
C ASP A 228 6.50 -10.60 -1.55
N LEU A 229 6.21 -9.78 -0.56
CA LEU A 229 7.21 -9.23 0.34
C LEU A 229 6.95 -9.69 1.77
N TRP A 230 8.03 -10.01 2.45
CA TRP A 230 8.02 -10.48 3.82
C TRP A 230 8.43 -9.37 4.78
N ILE A 231 7.93 -9.44 6.00
CA ILE A 231 8.41 -8.56 7.05
C ILE A 231 9.89 -8.85 7.32
N ASP A 232 10.68 -7.79 7.42
CA ASP A 232 12.07 -7.90 7.81
C ASP A 232 12.17 -8.16 9.33
N VAL A 233 12.30 -9.42 9.66
CA VAL A 233 12.36 -9.91 11.04
C VAL A 233 13.61 -9.46 11.74
N GLU A 234 14.75 -9.44 11.08
CA GLU A 234 16.01 -9.02 11.68
C GLU A 234 15.92 -7.56 12.15
N THR A 235 15.45 -6.69 11.27
CA THR A 235 15.20 -5.30 11.61
C THR A 235 14.12 -5.16 12.70
N ALA A 236 13.05 -5.96 12.65
CA ALA A 236 12.01 -5.94 13.67
C ALA A 236 12.58 -6.31 15.06
N VAL A 237 13.44 -7.34 15.13
CA VAL A 237 14.12 -7.75 16.36
C VAL A 237 15.08 -6.68 16.87
N GLN A 238 15.85 -6.06 15.99
CA GLN A 238 16.76 -4.96 16.36
C GLN A 238 16.01 -3.78 16.99
N MET A 239 14.81 -3.50 16.51
CA MET A 239 14.03 -2.32 16.92
C MET A 239 13.17 -2.56 18.16
N PHE A 240 12.55 -3.72 18.25
CA PHE A 240 11.55 -4.02 19.27
C PHE A 240 11.99 -5.13 20.26
N GLY A 241 13.17 -5.72 20.03
CA GLY A 241 13.70 -6.84 20.80
C GLY A 241 13.12 -8.20 20.36
N THR A 242 13.79 -9.27 20.76
CA THR A 242 13.41 -10.66 20.39
C THR A 242 12.02 -11.03 20.88
N ASP A 243 11.61 -10.53 22.04
CA ASP A 243 10.29 -10.81 22.63
C ASP A 243 9.13 -10.15 21.86
N SER A 244 9.45 -9.26 20.91
CA SER A 244 8.46 -8.59 20.07
C SER A 244 7.79 -9.51 19.05
N ILE A 245 8.39 -10.67 18.78
CA ILE A 245 7.89 -11.64 17.80
C ILE A 245 7.34 -12.84 18.54
N ARG A 246 6.06 -12.86 18.78
CA ARG A 246 5.38 -13.99 19.43
C ARG A 246 5.07 -15.11 18.45
N ARG A 247 4.73 -14.74 17.23
CA ARG A 247 4.42 -15.68 16.15
C ARG A 247 4.81 -15.09 14.82
N MET A 248 5.73 -15.76 14.13
CA MET A 248 6.19 -15.39 12.79
C MET A 248 5.09 -15.53 11.75
N PRO A 249 5.02 -14.62 10.78
CA PRO A 249 4.23 -14.84 9.57
C PRO A 249 4.74 -16.08 8.84
N THR A 250 3.82 -16.95 8.43
CA THR A 250 4.10 -18.12 7.58
C THR A 250 3.73 -17.88 6.13
N THR A 251 3.20 -16.72 5.82
CA THR A 251 2.80 -16.24 4.51
C THR A 251 3.41 -14.87 4.25
N PRO A 252 3.49 -14.40 3.00
CA PRO A 252 3.88 -13.03 2.69
C PRO A 252 3.04 -12.01 3.48
N THR A 253 3.66 -10.94 3.93
CA THR A 253 2.98 -9.91 4.74
C THR A 253 2.49 -8.76 3.87
N TYR A 254 3.24 -8.47 2.82
CA TYR A 254 2.96 -7.37 1.90
C TYR A 254 2.95 -7.82 0.46
N TRP A 255 2.22 -7.10 -0.34
CA TRP A 255 2.06 -7.33 -1.77
C TRP A 255 2.36 -6.05 -2.53
N MET A 256 3.38 -6.09 -3.39
CA MET A 256 3.71 -5.02 -4.31
C MET A 256 3.10 -5.29 -5.67
N LEU A 257 2.46 -4.29 -6.26
CA LEU A 257 1.78 -4.34 -7.54
C LEU A 257 2.35 -3.26 -8.46
N THR A 258 2.73 -3.61 -9.67
CA THR A 258 3.12 -2.67 -10.72
C THR A 258 2.09 -2.69 -11.83
N LEU A 259 1.58 -1.51 -12.16
CA LEU A 259 0.43 -1.33 -13.06
C LEU A 259 0.79 -0.37 -14.19
N VAL A 260 0.16 -0.57 -15.34
CA VAL A 260 0.28 0.31 -16.52
C VAL A 260 -1.09 0.51 -17.17
N LYS A 261 -1.18 1.49 -18.06
CA LYS A 261 -2.31 1.59 -18.99
C LYS A 261 -2.20 0.55 -20.13
N PRO A 262 -3.32 0.06 -20.70
CA PRO A 262 -3.31 -1.01 -21.72
C PRO A 262 -2.46 -0.69 -22.94
N GLY A 263 -2.34 0.57 -23.34
CA GLY A 263 -1.54 0.99 -24.49
C GLY A 263 -0.04 0.72 -24.39
N MET A 264 0.48 0.56 -23.18
CA MET A 264 1.89 0.18 -22.97
C MET A 264 2.17 -1.30 -23.25
N VAL A 265 1.16 -2.13 -23.15
CA VAL A 265 1.29 -3.59 -23.28
C VAL A 265 1.38 -4.03 -24.75
N ALA A 266 0.91 -3.21 -25.67
CA ALA A 266 0.89 -3.53 -27.11
C ALA A 266 2.29 -3.69 -27.75
N ASN A 267 3.37 -3.34 -27.06
CA ASN A 267 4.75 -3.42 -27.55
C ASN A 267 5.61 -4.54 -26.95
N GLY A 268 5.06 -5.45 -26.16
CA GLY A 268 5.82 -6.60 -25.64
C GLY A 268 5.14 -7.28 -24.46
N HIS A 269 4.56 -8.41 -24.72
CA HIS A 269 4.23 -9.49 -23.78
C HIS A 269 3.52 -9.12 -22.46
N ALA A 270 2.26 -8.77 -22.54
CA ALA A 270 1.33 -9.05 -21.47
C ALA A 270 0.07 -9.65 -22.08
N ASP A 271 0.02 -10.97 -22.06
CA ASP A 271 -1.06 -11.78 -22.58
C ASP A 271 -2.29 -11.67 -21.65
N ALA A 272 -3.48 -11.53 -22.26
CA ALA A 272 -4.75 -11.88 -21.60
C ALA A 272 -4.72 -13.33 -21.04
N ALA A 273 -3.85 -14.18 -21.57
CA ALA A 273 -3.50 -15.49 -21.03
C ALA A 273 -2.89 -15.45 -19.63
N LEU A 274 -2.24 -14.36 -19.21
CA LEU A 274 -1.77 -14.18 -17.83
C LEU A 274 -2.94 -14.02 -16.86
N LEU A 275 -4.00 -13.33 -17.26
CA LEU A 275 -5.20 -13.18 -16.42
C LEU A 275 -5.92 -14.53 -16.26
N ASP A 276 -6.04 -15.32 -17.32
CA ASP A 276 -6.70 -16.62 -17.31
C ASP A 276 -5.82 -17.70 -16.63
N SER A 277 -4.49 -17.68 -16.81
CA SER A 277 -3.60 -18.57 -16.10
C SER A 277 -3.53 -18.24 -14.62
N PHE A 278 -3.56 -16.95 -14.28
CA PHE A 278 -3.55 -16.45 -12.92
C PHE A 278 -4.80 -16.86 -12.11
N ILE A 279 -5.97 -16.80 -12.76
CA ILE A 279 -7.24 -17.29 -12.17
C ILE A 279 -7.25 -18.82 -12.07
N SER A 280 -6.61 -19.54 -13.00
CA SER A 280 -6.62 -21.01 -13.05
C SER A 280 -5.57 -21.68 -12.16
N GLU A 281 -4.43 -21.07 -11.93
CA GLU A 281 -3.34 -21.65 -11.12
C GLU A 281 -3.57 -21.49 -9.61
N HIS A 282 -4.47 -20.60 -9.18
CA HIS A 282 -4.77 -20.35 -7.77
C HIS A 282 -6.19 -20.76 -7.36
N GLN A 283 -6.75 -21.78 -7.99
CA GLN A 283 -7.88 -22.49 -7.39
C GLN A 283 -7.40 -23.12 -6.07
N PRO A 284 -8.14 -22.94 -4.96
CA PRO A 284 -7.77 -23.58 -3.70
C PRO A 284 -7.72 -25.08 -3.94
N VAL A 285 -6.53 -25.66 -3.79
CA VAL A 285 -6.34 -27.10 -3.78
C VAL A 285 -7.21 -27.65 -2.67
N GLY A 286 -8.25 -28.41 -3.05
CA GLY A 286 -9.18 -28.97 -2.13
C GLY A 286 -8.44 -29.80 -1.07
N TRP A 287 -8.74 -29.53 0.18
CA TRP A 287 -8.37 -30.36 1.33
C TRP A 287 -9.05 -31.72 1.21
N ARG A 288 -8.55 -32.57 0.34
CA ARG A 288 -8.79 -34.01 0.35
C ARG A 288 -7.44 -34.65 0.02
N ASP A 289 -6.99 -35.48 0.96
CA ASP A 289 -5.84 -36.35 0.99
C ASP A 289 -4.67 -35.86 1.85
N CYS A 290 -4.89 -35.81 3.14
CA CYS A 290 -3.94 -36.16 4.18
C CYS A 290 -4.73 -36.73 5.37
N VAL A 291 -4.98 -38.03 5.33
CA VAL A 291 -5.22 -38.87 6.49
C VAL A 291 -3.93 -39.64 6.72
#